data_df78f0b063fe607c417ea15f490a7798
#
_entry.id   df78f0b063fe607c417ea15f490a7798
#
_cell.length_a   1.000
_cell.length_b   1.000
_cell.length_c   1.000
_cell.angle_alpha   90.00
_cell.angle_beta   90.00
_cell.angle_gamma   90.00
#
_symmetry.space_group_name_H-M   'P 1'
#
loop_
_entity.id
_entity.type
_entity.pdbx_description
1 polymer ?
#
loop_
_entity_poly.entity_id
_entity_poly.type
_entity_poly.pdbx_seq_one_letter_code
_entity_poly.pdbx_strand_id
1 'polypeptide(L)'
;DLRNKIKEAGEHCGEIAWPMPLFKAFEKEMTDSKIADVRNLGAGRWGGSNTAAAFLKQFIPNKDGTDEQIPWAHLDIAGTAWGAKTNKLVKTGATGIHVRTLHHLITGQ
;
A
#
# COMPACT_ATOMS: atom_id res chain seq x y z
N ASP A 1 -0.60 -13.49 -7.78
CA ASP A 1 -1.02 -12.92 -6.49
C ASP A 1 -1.57 -11.50 -6.71
N LEU A 2 -2.20 -10.92 -5.69
CA LEU A 2 -2.82 -9.59 -5.76
C LEU A 2 -1.81 -8.50 -6.12
N ARG A 3 -0.60 -8.56 -5.56
CA ARG A 3 0.49 -7.62 -5.87
C ARG A 3 0.82 -7.57 -7.35
N ASN A 4 0.96 -8.73 -7.99
CA ASN A 4 1.29 -8.80 -9.42
C ASN A 4 0.13 -8.28 -10.27
N LYS A 5 -1.12 -8.60 -9.92
CA LYS A 5 -2.30 -8.06 -10.60
C LYS A 5 -2.37 -6.53 -10.54
N ILE A 6 -2.08 -5.94 -9.37
CA ILE A 6 -2.02 -4.47 -9.21
C ILE A 6 -0.89 -3.88 -10.06
N LYS A 7 0.30 -4.51 -10.04
CA LYS A 7 1.44 -4.05 -10.84
C LYS A 7 1.12 -4.06 -12.33
N GLU A 8 0.58 -5.16 -12.85
CA GLU A 8 0.18 -5.32 -14.26
C GLU A 8 -0.90 -4.30 -14.65
N ALA A 9 -1.92 -4.12 -13.81
CA ALA A 9 -2.95 -3.10 -14.02
C ALA A 9 -2.37 -1.68 -14.04
N GLY A 10 -1.43 -1.38 -13.15
CA GLY A 10 -0.74 -0.09 -13.11
C GLY A 10 0.11 0.16 -14.36
N GLU A 11 0.83 -0.84 -14.83
CA GLU A 11 1.60 -0.76 -16.08
C GLU A 11 0.67 -0.52 -17.29
N HIS A 12 -0.46 -1.23 -17.36
CA HIS A 12 -1.46 -1.03 -18.41
C HIS A 12 -2.02 0.40 -18.44
N CYS A 13 -2.29 0.95 -17.26
CA CYS A 13 -2.86 2.30 -17.13
C CYS A 13 -1.81 3.43 -17.19
N GLY A 14 -0.52 3.11 -17.25
CA GLY A 14 0.56 4.08 -17.13
C GLY A 14 0.70 4.70 -15.73
N GLU A 15 0.23 3.98 -14.71
CA GLU A 15 0.31 4.35 -13.28
C GLU A 15 1.22 3.35 -12.56
N ILE A 16 2.52 3.41 -12.86
CA ILE A 16 3.50 2.41 -12.44
C ILE A 16 3.62 2.38 -10.91
N ALA A 17 3.50 1.18 -10.35
CA ALA A 17 3.75 0.91 -8.94
C ALA A 17 5.04 0.10 -8.77
N TRP A 18 5.84 0.44 -7.75
CA TRP A 18 7.04 -0.29 -7.38
C TRP A 18 6.77 -1.19 -6.19
N PRO A 19 6.86 -2.53 -6.33
CA PRO A 19 6.63 -3.44 -5.22
C PRO A 19 7.70 -3.30 -4.14
N MET A 20 7.29 -2.98 -2.93
CA MET A 20 8.15 -2.92 -1.76
C MET A 20 8.09 -4.23 -0.96
N PRO A 21 9.20 -4.66 -0.36
CA PRO A 21 9.19 -5.83 0.52
C PRO A 21 8.46 -5.54 1.83
N LEU A 22 7.75 -6.51 2.36
CA LEU A 22 7.14 -6.45 3.69
C LEU A 22 7.68 -7.60 4.54
N PHE A 23 8.84 -7.38 5.17
CA PHE A 23 9.50 -8.36 6.02
C PHE A 23 8.87 -8.40 7.42
N LYS A 24 8.95 -9.56 8.07
CA LYS A 24 8.51 -9.76 9.46
C LYS A 24 9.16 -8.78 10.46
N ALA A 25 10.34 -8.26 10.15
CA ALA A 25 11.00 -7.26 10.97
C ALA A 25 10.18 -5.96 11.11
N PHE A 26 9.51 -5.52 10.03
CA PHE A 26 8.61 -4.37 10.08
C PHE A 26 7.35 -4.65 10.91
N GLU A 27 6.80 -5.86 10.79
CA GLU A 27 5.63 -6.27 11.59
C GLU A 27 5.98 -6.32 13.08
N LYS A 28 7.16 -6.88 13.42
CA LYS A 28 7.66 -6.92 14.79
C LYS A 28 7.85 -5.51 15.37
N GLU A 29 8.37 -4.58 14.58
CA GLU A 29 8.52 -3.18 14.99
C GLU A 29 7.16 -2.56 15.37
N MET A 30 6.11 -2.86 14.60
CA MET A 30 4.76 -2.33 14.87
C MET A 30 4.06 -3.00 16.06
N THR A 31 4.44 -4.21 16.43
CA THR A 31 3.87 -4.95 17.58
C THR A 31 4.72 -4.88 18.84
N ASP A 32 5.90 -4.26 18.80
CA ASP A 32 6.79 -4.08 19.94
C ASP A 32 6.38 -2.86 20.77
N SER A 33 5.30 -3.01 21.54
CA SER A 33 4.81 -1.98 22.47
C SER A 33 4.60 -2.59 23.86
N LYS A 34 4.89 -1.80 24.89
CA LYS A 34 4.67 -2.18 26.29
C LYS A 34 3.29 -1.76 26.85
N ILE A 35 2.58 -0.91 26.10
CA ILE A 35 1.37 -0.25 26.56
C ILE A 35 0.19 -0.34 25.61
N ALA A 36 0.39 -0.89 24.41
CA ALA A 36 -0.63 -1.01 23.38
C ALA A 36 -0.39 -2.29 22.55
N ASP A 37 -1.41 -2.78 21.85
CA ASP A 37 -1.32 -3.95 20.98
C ASP A 37 -0.42 -3.68 19.75
N VAL A 38 -0.48 -2.45 19.24
CA VAL A 38 0.32 -2.00 18.10
C VAL A 38 0.80 -0.56 18.27
N ARG A 39 1.90 -0.23 17.62
CA ARG A 39 2.42 1.14 17.50
C ARG A 39 1.97 1.73 16.17
N ASN A 40 1.59 3.00 16.17
CA ASN A 40 1.20 3.72 14.95
C ASN A 40 2.36 4.49 14.28
N LEU A 41 3.54 4.49 14.90
CA LEU A 41 4.76 5.10 14.37
C LEU A 41 5.93 4.13 14.50
N GLY A 42 6.75 4.04 13.47
CA GLY A 42 8.01 3.32 13.50
C GLY A 42 9.03 3.93 14.48
N ALA A 43 10.06 3.18 14.81
CA ALA A 43 11.12 3.61 15.73
C ALA A 43 11.99 4.76 15.18
N GLY A 44 11.93 5.01 13.86
CA GLY A 44 12.72 6.04 13.19
C GLY A 44 12.05 6.56 11.92
N ARG A 45 12.78 7.42 11.21
CA ARG A 45 12.31 8.03 9.95
C ARG A 45 12.46 7.14 8.71
N TRP A 46 13.16 6.01 8.84
CA TRP A 46 13.50 5.15 7.71
C TRP A 46 12.45 4.05 7.52
N GLY A 47 12.21 3.67 6.26
CA GLY A 47 11.28 2.60 5.94
C GLY A 47 9.80 2.92 6.22
N GLY A 48 9.41 4.20 6.21
CA GLY A 48 8.05 4.65 6.56
C GLY A 48 6.93 3.96 5.78
N SER A 49 7.11 3.74 4.48
CA SER A 49 6.12 3.01 3.66
C SER A 49 5.95 1.54 4.11
N ASN A 50 7.06 0.89 4.51
CA ASN A 50 7.03 -0.49 4.98
C ASN A 50 6.38 -0.60 6.37
N THR A 51 6.72 0.31 7.29
CA THR A 51 6.13 0.31 8.64
C THR A 51 4.66 0.70 8.63
N ALA A 52 4.26 1.64 7.77
CA ALA A 52 2.84 1.97 7.55
C ALA A 52 2.05 0.75 7.05
N ALA A 53 2.57 0.04 6.05
CA ALA A 53 1.96 -1.19 5.56
C ALA A 53 1.92 -2.27 6.64
N ALA A 54 2.99 -2.45 7.40
CA ALA A 54 3.06 -3.41 8.49
C ALA A 54 2.06 -3.11 9.61
N PHE A 55 1.86 -1.83 9.94
CA PHE A 55 0.83 -1.41 10.89
C PHE A 55 -0.57 -1.76 10.39
N LEU A 56 -0.94 -1.35 9.17
CA LEU A 56 -2.26 -1.60 8.61
C LEU A 56 -2.55 -3.10 8.46
N LYS A 57 -1.54 -3.91 8.16
CA LYS A 57 -1.66 -5.36 8.04
C LYS A 57 -2.19 -6.02 9.32
N GLN A 58 -1.93 -5.46 10.52
CA GLN A 58 -2.40 -6.01 11.78
C GLN A 58 -3.94 -6.03 11.89
N PHE A 59 -4.63 -5.20 11.11
CA PHE A 59 -6.08 -5.07 11.12
C PHE A 59 -6.78 -5.88 10.02
N ILE A 60 -6.01 -6.62 9.22
CA ILE A 60 -6.58 -7.44 8.14
C ILE A 60 -7.09 -8.76 8.72
N PRO A 61 -8.38 -9.07 8.58
CA PRO A 61 -8.94 -10.29 9.12
C PRO A 61 -8.44 -11.53 8.36
N ASN A 62 -8.56 -12.67 9.00
CA ASN A 62 -8.40 -13.95 8.34
C ASN A 62 -9.66 -14.30 7.54
N LYS A 63 -9.52 -15.19 6.57
CA LYS A 63 -10.66 -15.84 5.91
C LYS A 63 -11.43 -16.67 6.94
N ASP A 64 -12.73 -16.65 6.84
CA ASP A 64 -13.62 -17.37 7.76
C ASP A 64 -13.18 -18.83 7.97
N GLY A 65 -12.97 -19.20 9.24
CA GLY A 65 -12.59 -20.56 9.65
C GLY A 65 -11.15 -20.96 9.30
N THR A 66 -10.27 -20.02 8.97
CA THR A 66 -8.85 -20.29 8.64
C THR A 66 -7.90 -19.35 9.35
N ASP A 67 -6.60 -19.70 9.37
CA ASP A 67 -5.52 -18.81 9.82
C ASP A 67 -4.91 -17.99 8.67
N GLU A 68 -5.47 -18.10 7.44
CA GLU A 68 -4.99 -17.38 6.27
C GLU A 68 -5.68 -16.01 6.18
N GLN A 69 -4.89 -14.92 6.14
CA GLN A 69 -5.43 -13.59 5.92
C GLN A 69 -6.08 -13.46 4.54
N ILE A 70 -7.12 -12.62 4.44
CA ILE A 70 -7.69 -12.26 3.14
C ILE A 70 -6.62 -11.59 2.27
N PRO A 71 -6.69 -11.73 0.93
CA PRO A 71 -5.78 -11.05 0.03
C PRO A 71 -5.81 -9.54 0.27
N TRP A 72 -4.64 -8.97 0.55
CA TRP A 72 -4.50 -7.56 0.89
C TRP A 72 -3.28 -6.95 0.20
N ALA A 73 -3.38 -5.68 -0.11
CA ALA A 73 -2.27 -4.87 -0.58
C ALA A 73 -2.39 -3.44 -0.06
N HIS A 74 -1.26 -2.83 0.28
CA HIS A 74 -1.15 -1.42 0.62
C HIS A 74 -0.51 -0.67 -0.54
N LEU A 75 -1.09 0.46 -0.94
CA LEU A 75 -0.53 1.37 -1.92
C LEU A 75 -0.15 2.67 -1.20
N ASP A 76 1.15 2.92 -1.04
CA ASP A 76 1.64 4.19 -0.54
C ASP A 76 1.73 5.18 -1.71
N ILE A 77 0.88 6.19 -1.67
CA ILE A 77 0.77 7.22 -2.71
C ILE A 77 1.32 8.58 -2.27
N ALA A 78 1.89 8.69 -1.07
CA ALA A 78 2.28 9.97 -0.48
C ALA A 78 3.18 10.82 -1.39
N GLY A 79 4.10 10.19 -2.12
CA GLY A 79 5.01 10.87 -3.04
C GLY A 79 4.39 11.30 -4.39
N THR A 80 3.20 10.81 -4.73
CA THR A 80 2.59 10.96 -6.06
C THR A 80 1.16 11.49 -6.05
N ALA A 81 0.56 11.59 -4.86
CA ALA A 81 -0.86 11.95 -4.71
C ALA A 81 -1.15 13.43 -4.98
N TRP A 82 -0.16 14.31 -4.90
CA TRP A 82 -0.35 15.75 -4.95
C TRP A 82 0.75 16.50 -5.69
N GLY A 83 0.37 17.56 -6.42
CA GLY A 83 1.30 18.55 -6.96
C GLY A 83 2.28 18.04 -8.01
N ALA A 84 1.94 17.01 -8.76
CA ALA A 84 2.82 16.41 -9.76
C ALA A 84 3.10 17.38 -10.93
N LYS A 85 4.19 18.12 -10.86
CA LYS A 85 4.65 19.00 -11.95
C LYS A 85 4.88 18.25 -13.28
N THR A 86 5.07 16.95 -13.20
CA THR A 86 5.34 16.08 -14.36
C THR A 86 4.10 15.39 -14.92
N ASN A 87 2.97 15.45 -14.22
CA ASN A 87 1.74 14.83 -14.70
C ASN A 87 1.03 15.74 -15.69
N LYS A 88 1.00 15.33 -16.95
CA LYS A 88 0.35 16.09 -18.02
C LYS A 88 -1.19 16.10 -17.93
N LEU A 89 -1.77 15.16 -17.17
CA LEU A 89 -3.22 15.02 -17.00
C LEU A 89 -3.77 15.93 -15.91
N VAL A 90 -2.96 16.23 -14.88
CA VAL A 90 -3.35 17.07 -13.74
C VAL A 90 -2.34 18.19 -13.57
N LYS A 91 -2.78 19.41 -13.73
CA LYS A 91 -1.91 20.60 -13.64
C LYS A 91 -1.61 21.01 -12.19
N THR A 92 -2.59 20.87 -11.29
CA THR A 92 -2.48 21.27 -9.88
C THR A 92 -3.41 20.42 -9.03
N GLY A 93 -3.07 20.25 -7.74
CA GLY A 93 -3.91 19.56 -6.77
C GLY A 93 -3.72 18.05 -6.73
N ALA A 94 -4.76 17.33 -6.38
CA ALA A 94 -4.75 15.87 -6.28
C ALA A 94 -4.60 15.23 -7.66
N THR A 95 -3.72 14.23 -7.75
CA THR A 95 -3.38 13.57 -9.02
C THR A 95 -4.36 12.50 -9.44
N GLY A 96 -5.13 11.93 -8.48
CA GLY A 96 -5.97 10.76 -8.73
C GLY A 96 -5.17 9.49 -9.06
N ILE A 97 -3.89 9.44 -8.63
CA ILE A 97 -3.01 8.29 -8.90
C ILE A 97 -3.67 6.97 -8.47
N HIS A 98 -3.52 5.95 -9.29
CA HIS A 98 -4.09 4.60 -9.16
C HIS A 98 -5.62 4.48 -9.23
N VAL A 99 -6.37 5.55 -9.50
CA VAL A 99 -7.81 5.44 -9.78
C VAL A 99 -8.06 4.58 -11.01
N ARG A 100 -7.32 4.80 -12.10
CA ARG A 100 -7.43 4.00 -13.34
C ARG A 100 -6.93 2.58 -13.11
N THR A 101 -5.85 2.42 -12.37
CA THR A 101 -5.32 1.10 -11.97
C THR A 101 -6.38 0.27 -11.25
N LEU A 102 -7.04 0.84 -10.24
CA LEU A 102 -8.08 0.15 -9.48
C LEU A 102 -9.33 -0.14 -10.34
N HIS A 103 -9.72 0.81 -11.19
CA HIS A 103 -10.81 0.58 -12.14
C HIS A 103 -10.50 -0.61 -13.04
N HIS A 104 -9.33 -0.62 -13.69
CA HIS A 104 -8.90 -1.70 -14.56
C HIS A 104 -8.79 -3.04 -13.82
N LEU A 105 -8.25 -3.04 -12.59
CA LEU A 105 -8.15 -4.24 -11.76
C LEU A 105 -9.51 -4.88 -11.47
N ILE A 106 -10.55 -4.07 -11.29
CA ILE A 106 -11.90 -4.53 -10.92
C ILE A 106 -12.70 -4.93 -12.17
N THR A 107 -12.61 -4.17 -13.24
CA THR A 107 -13.47 -4.33 -14.42
C THR A 107 -12.81 -5.09 -15.57
N GLY A 108 -11.48 -5.15 -15.62
CA GLY A 108 -10.73 -5.69 -16.75
C GLY A 108 -10.70 -4.77 -17.98
N GLN A 109 -11.13 -3.49 -17.83
CA GLN A 109 -11.22 -2.52 -18.93
C GLN A 109 -10.25 -1.36 -18.75
#